data_31f04e8f8d5856554b4f6899a2f56b9a
#
_entry.id   31f04e8f8d5856554b4f6899a2f56b9a
#
_cell.length_a   1.000
_cell.length_b   1.000
_cell.length_c   1.000
_cell.angle_alpha   90.00
_cell.angle_beta   90.00
_cell.angle_gamma   90.00
#
_symmetry.space_group_name_H-M   'P 1'
#
loop_
_entity.id
_entity.type
_entity.pdbx_description
1 polymer ?
#
loop_
_entity_poly.entity_id
_entity_poly.type
_entity_poly.pdbx_seq_one_letter_code
_entity_poly.pdbx_strand_id
1 'polypeptide(L)'
;MLRKAGVGAVALALIAATSGATAAPRCANSDEVTAIQAAAIQQQLMVAALTCNQIDHFNAFQTSYNKELRRSDASLLHMFRRLYAGHGEAEYHAFKTRLANDASNRSIHDNQGYCHDAGIVFEAALITDKPTLSSFVSGIEVTEQGPVGSCG
;
A
#
# COMPACT_ATOMS: atom_id res chain seq x y z
N MET A 1 -57.02 -61.18 16.73
CA MET A 1 -55.93 -60.54 17.49
C MET A 1 -55.07 -59.72 16.51
N LEU A 2 -55.31 -58.43 16.44
CA LEU A 2 -54.56 -57.49 15.52
C LEU A 2 -53.37 -56.95 16.31
N ARG A 3 -52.15 -57.11 15.77
CA ARG A 3 -50.97 -56.39 16.19
C ARG A 3 -50.74 -55.21 15.31
N LYS A 4 -50.86 -54.01 15.87
CA LYS A 4 -50.49 -52.74 15.18
C LYS A 4 -48.98 -52.58 15.19
N ALA A 5 -48.34 -52.50 14.02
CA ALA A 5 -46.96 -52.11 13.88
C ALA A 5 -46.90 -50.56 13.84
N GLY A 6 -46.16 -49.97 14.79
CA GLY A 6 -45.89 -48.54 14.81
C GLY A 6 -44.72 -48.19 13.89
N VAL A 7 -44.96 -47.30 12.95
CA VAL A 7 -43.93 -46.73 12.08
C VAL A 7 -43.36 -45.53 12.80
N GLY A 8 -42.09 -45.65 13.26
CA GLY A 8 -41.33 -44.52 13.81
C GLY A 8 -40.76 -43.67 12.70
N ALA A 9 -41.19 -42.41 12.59
CA ALA A 9 -40.61 -41.44 11.71
C ALA A 9 -39.31 -40.86 12.32
N VAL A 10 -38.18 -41.19 11.71
CA VAL A 10 -36.88 -40.56 12.04
C VAL A 10 -36.77 -39.23 11.30
N ALA A 11 -36.91 -38.13 12.03
CA ALA A 11 -36.67 -36.81 11.51
C ALA A 11 -35.15 -36.54 11.45
N LEU A 12 -34.54 -36.54 10.23
CA LEU A 12 -33.18 -36.06 10.01
C LEU A 12 -33.19 -34.53 10.08
N ALA A 13 -32.62 -33.96 11.15
CA ALA A 13 -32.34 -32.52 11.23
C ALA A 13 -31.08 -32.22 10.40
N LEU A 14 -31.23 -31.60 9.25
CA LEU A 14 -30.15 -30.99 8.44
C LEU A 14 -29.67 -29.72 9.17
N ILE A 15 -28.54 -29.80 9.85
CA ILE A 15 -27.84 -28.61 10.37
C ILE A 15 -27.12 -27.97 9.18
N ALA A 16 -27.70 -26.91 8.61
CA ALA A 16 -27.04 -26.05 7.64
C ALA A 16 -25.97 -25.23 8.38
N ALA A 17 -24.70 -25.63 8.23
CA ALA A 17 -23.56 -24.83 8.65
C ALA A 17 -23.49 -23.60 7.76
N THR A 18 -24.01 -22.47 8.24
CA THR A 18 -23.78 -21.16 7.58
C THR A 18 -22.35 -20.78 7.79
N SER A 19 -21.47 -21.04 6.79
CA SER A 19 -20.13 -20.47 6.73
C SER A 19 -20.29 -18.96 6.60
N GLY A 20 -20.17 -18.23 7.70
CA GLY A 20 -20.12 -16.78 7.70
C GLY A 20 -18.89 -16.34 6.91
N ALA A 21 -19.11 -15.87 5.67
CA ALA A 21 -18.07 -15.20 4.92
C ALA A 21 -17.73 -13.89 5.65
N THR A 22 -16.64 -13.88 6.43
CA THR A 22 -16.11 -12.66 7.02
C THR A 22 -15.65 -11.76 5.88
N ALA A 23 -16.29 -10.60 5.73
CA ALA A 23 -15.87 -9.60 4.75
C ALA A 23 -14.42 -9.19 5.04
N ALA A 24 -13.57 -9.12 4.00
CA ALA A 24 -12.19 -8.67 4.15
C ALA A 24 -12.16 -7.25 4.77
N PRO A 25 -11.21 -6.97 5.68
CA PRO A 25 -11.13 -5.66 6.33
C PRO A 25 -10.95 -4.54 5.28
N ARG A 26 -11.67 -3.44 5.47
CA ARG A 26 -11.58 -2.25 4.61
C ARG A 26 -10.57 -1.22 5.13
N CYS A 27 -9.54 -1.67 5.82
CA CYS A 27 -8.42 -0.89 6.33
C CYS A 27 -7.10 -1.46 5.81
N ALA A 28 -6.03 -0.68 5.90
CA ALA A 28 -4.68 -1.09 5.55
C ALA A 28 -3.98 -1.73 6.75
N ASN A 29 -3.39 -2.92 6.57
CA ASN A 29 -2.51 -3.51 7.56
C ASN A 29 -1.12 -2.82 7.56
N SER A 30 -0.22 -3.20 8.48
CA SER A 30 1.09 -2.55 8.63
C SER A 30 1.95 -2.59 7.36
N ASP A 31 1.93 -3.69 6.61
CA ASP A 31 2.69 -3.82 5.38
C ASP A 31 2.09 -2.96 4.25
N GLU A 32 0.77 -2.86 4.22
CA GLU A 32 0.05 -2.01 3.27
C GLU A 32 0.25 -0.52 3.59
N VAL A 33 0.29 -0.13 4.88
CA VAL A 33 0.66 1.23 5.31
C VAL A 33 2.08 1.57 4.85
N THR A 34 3.04 0.68 5.09
CA THR A 34 4.42 0.82 4.60
C THR A 34 4.45 0.97 3.09
N ALA A 35 3.63 0.20 2.36
CA ALA A 35 3.56 0.26 0.90
C ALA A 35 2.98 1.59 0.38
N ILE A 36 2.00 2.16 1.07
CA ILE A 36 1.45 3.49 0.77
C ILE A 36 2.54 4.56 0.95
N GLN A 37 3.25 4.54 2.07
CA GLN A 37 4.34 5.48 2.37
C GLN A 37 5.49 5.35 1.36
N ALA A 38 5.90 4.11 1.05
CA ALA A 38 6.95 3.85 0.07
C ALA A 38 6.58 4.38 -1.32
N ALA A 39 5.33 4.20 -1.74
CA ALA A 39 4.85 4.72 -3.01
C ALA A 39 4.86 6.25 -3.05
N ALA A 40 4.42 6.92 -1.97
CA ALA A 40 4.43 8.39 -1.88
C ALA A 40 5.86 8.95 -1.94
N ILE A 41 6.77 8.41 -1.14
CA ILE A 41 8.19 8.82 -1.16
C ILE A 41 8.83 8.54 -2.51
N GLN A 42 8.58 7.38 -3.12
CA GLN A 42 9.12 7.06 -4.44
C GLN A 42 8.66 8.05 -5.51
N GLN A 43 7.38 8.46 -5.52
CA GLN A 43 6.88 9.45 -6.46
C GLN A 43 7.45 10.86 -6.18
N GLN A 44 7.57 11.24 -4.92
CA GLN A 44 8.21 12.49 -4.52
C GLN A 44 9.66 12.55 -5.00
N LEU A 45 10.44 11.51 -4.75
CA LEU A 45 11.85 11.45 -5.16
C LEU A 45 12.02 11.37 -6.68
N MET A 46 11.08 10.72 -7.39
CA MET A 46 11.07 10.71 -8.87
C MET A 46 10.85 12.11 -9.45
N VAL A 47 9.90 12.87 -8.91
CA VAL A 47 9.67 14.25 -9.33
C VAL A 47 10.89 15.10 -9.00
N ALA A 48 11.48 14.96 -7.81
CA ALA A 48 12.70 15.68 -7.43
C ALA A 48 13.89 15.36 -8.34
N ALA A 49 14.03 14.10 -8.76
CA ALA A 49 15.07 13.71 -9.72
C ALA A 49 15.02 14.54 -10.99
N LEU A 50 13.81 14.83 -11.48
CA LEU A 50 13.60 15.59 -12.72
C LEU A 50 13.65 17.10 -12.50
N THR A 51 13.03 17.60 -11.43
CA THR A 51 12.90 19.06 -11.22
C THR A 51 14.07 19.68 -10.48
N CYS A 52 14.81 18.88 -9.69
CA CYS A 52 15.95 19.31 -8.87
C CYS A 52 17.31 18.82 -9.42
N ASN A 53 17.34 18.20 -10.61
CA ASN A 53 18.54 17.61 -11.20
C ASN A 53 19.23 16.57 -10.31
N GLN A 54 18.44 15.70 -9.64
CA GLN A 54 18.91 14.67 -8.69
C GLN A 54 18.73 13.25 -9.23
N ILE A 55 18.85 13.05 -10.54
CA ILE A 55 18.63 11.76 -11.21
C ILE A 55 19.55 10.67 -10.67
N ASP A 56 20.82 11.00 -10.42
CA ASP A 56 21.79 10.03 -9.90
C ASP A 56 21.43 9.53 -8.49
N HIS A 57 20.95 10.42 -7.63
CA HIS A 57 20.45 10.04 -6.29
C HIS A 57 19.23 9.14 -6.39
N PHE A 58 18.29 9.44 -7.28
CA PHE A 58 17.13 8.59 -7.52
C PHE A 58 17.50 7.21 -8.04
N ASN A 59 18.43 7.12 -8.99
CA ASN A 59 18.93 5.85 -9.51
C ASN A 59 19.62 5.02 -8.41
N ALA A 60 20.41 5.67 -7.56
CA ALA A 60 21.04 5.03 -6.41
C ALA A 60 20.00 4.52 -5.41
N PHE A 61 18.97 5.32 -5.10
CA PHE A 61 17.84 4.91 -4.25
C PHE A 61 17.12 3.70 -4.83
N GLN A 62 16.73 3.74 -6.10
CA GLN A 62 16.06 2.63 -6.78
C GLN A 62 16.90 1.35 -6.78
N THR A 63 18.20 1.46 -6.97
CA THR A 63 19.13 0.32 -6.95
C THR A 63 19.26 -0.25 -5.54
N SER A 64 19.46 0.61 -4.54
CA SER A 64 19.66 0.22 -3.15
C SER A 64 18.46 -0.51 -2.55
N TYR A 65 17.25 -0.07 -2.89
CA TYR A 65 16.00 -0.63 -2.36
C TYR A 65 15.23 -1.51 -3.36
N ASN A 66 15.82 -1.91 -4.48
CA ASN A 66 15.13 -2.57 -5.59
C ASN A 66 14.21 -3.73 -5.17
N LYS A 67 14.72 -4.67 -4.37
CA LYS A 67 13.95 -5.84 -3.93
C LYS A 67 12.80 -5.45 -2.99
N GLU A 68 13.05 -4.49 -2.11
CA GLU A 68 12.08 -4.03 -1.11
C GLU A 68 10.99 -3.20 -1.78
N LEU A 69 11.35 -2.30 -2.71
CA LEU A 69 10.41 -1.51 -3.50
C LEU A 69 9.47 -2.38 -4.34
N ARG A 70 10.01 -3.42 -4.99
CA ARG A 70 9.17 -4.39 -5.74
C ARG A 70 8.18 -5.13 -4.85
N ARG A 71 8.61 -5.54 -3.66
CA ARG A 71 7.74 -6.23 -2.70
C ARG A 71 6.68 -5.29 -2.16
N SER A 72 7.05 -4.08 -1.83
CA SER A 72 6.16 -3.02 -1.38
C SER A 72 5.11 -2.67 -2.44
N ASP A 73 5.51 -2.52 -3.70
CA ASP A 73 4.60 -2.22 -4.81
C ASP A 73 3.62 -3.38 -5.07
N ALA A 74 4.08 -4.63 -4.96
CA ALA A 74 3.20 -5.80 -5.04
C ALA A 74 2.17 -5.85 -3.90
N SER A 75 2.57 -5.48 -2.67
CA SER A 75 1.67 -5.36 -1.52
C SER A 75 0.62 -4.28 -1.74
N LEU A 76 1.03 -3.12 -2.27
CA LEU A 76 0.13 -2.03 -2.62
C LEU A 76 -0.91 -2.46 -3.66
N LEU A 77 -0.49 -3.08 -4.75
CA LEU A 77 -1.40 -3.59 -5.79
C LEU A 77 -2.38 -4.63 -5.22
N HIS A 78 -1.89 -5.53 -4.36
CA HIS A 78 -2.73 -6.54 -3.70
C HIS A 78 -3.81 -5.87 -2.82
N MET A 79 -3.44 -4.85 -2.05
CA MET A 79 -4.37 -4.05 -1.24
C MET A 79 -5.48 -3.45 -2.11
N PHE A 80 -5.12 -2.80 -3.23
CA PHE A 80 -6.11 -2.21 -4.14
C PHE A 80 -7.04 -3.26 -4.75
N ARG A 81 -6.53 -4.42 -5.16
CA ARG A 81 -7.36 -5.52 -5.66
C ARG A 81 -8.33 -6.04 -4.60
N ARG A 82 -7.91 -6.10 -3.34
CA ARG A 82 -8.75 -6.49 -2.21
C ARG A 82 -9.85 -5.44 -1.91
N LEU A 83 -9.52 -4.16 -1.98
CA LEU A 83 -10.43 -3.07 -1.64
C LEU A 83 -11.47 -2.78 -2.73
N TYR A 84 -11.09 -2.91 -4.00
CA TYR A 84 -11.86 -2.43 -5.15
C TYR A 84 -12.28 -3.53 -6.13
N ALA A 85 -12.16 -4.79 -5.75
CA ALA A 85 -12.57 -5.94 -6.57
C ALA A 85 -12.10 -5.83 -8.03
N GLY A 86 -13.02 -5.84 -9.01
CA GLY A 86 -12.71 -5.80 -10.44
C GLY A 86 -12.03 -4.52 -10.95
N HIS A 87 -11.96 -3.46 -10.14
CA HIS A 87 -11.35 -2.17 -10.50
C HIS A 87 -10.01 -1.90 -9.80
N GLY A 88 -9.52 -2.84 -8.99
CA GLY A 88 -8.36 -2.63 -8.13
C GLY A 88 -7.10 -2.17 -8.85
N GLU A 89 -6.83 -2.69 -10.04
CA GLU A 89 -5.66 -2.30 -10.83
C GLU A 89 -5.78 -0.86 -11.37
N ALA A 90 -6.95 -0.47 -11.84
CA ALA A 90 -7.21 0.89 -12.30
C ALA A 90 -7.07 1.90 -11.13
N GLU A 91 -7.60 1.57 -9.96
CA GLU A 91 -7.48 2.39 -8.76
C GLU A 91 -6.03 2.49 -8.24
N TYR A 92 -5.26 1.40 -8.31
CA TYR A 92 -3.84 1.42 -8.02
C TYR A 92 -3.08 2.39 -8.93
N HIS A 93 -3.29 2.35 -10.24
CA HIS A 93 -2.66 3.26 -11.18
C HIS A 93 -3.10 4.71 -10.97
N ALA A 94 -4.40 4.94 -10.73
CA ALA A 94 -4.94 6.25 -10.40
C ALA A 94 -4.32 6.81 -9.11
N PHE A 95 -4.13 5.99 -8.10
CA PHE A 95 -3.48 6.38 -6.85
C PHE A 95 -2.03 6.83 -7.10
N LYS A 96 -1.22 6.04 -7.80
CA LYS A 96 0.17 6.41 -8.12
C LYS A 96 0.25 7.69 -8.96
N THR A 97 -0.69 7.90 -9.87
CA THR A 97 -0.80 9.13 -10.65
C THR A 97 -1.12 10.33 -9.76
N ARG A 98 -2.02 10.21 -8.80
CA ARG A 98 -2.30 11.27 -7.82
C ARG A 98 -1.06 11.64 -7.03
N LEU A 99 -0.32 10.66 -6.50
CA LEU A 99 0.93 10.90 -5.76
C LEU A 99 1.95 11.69 -6.60
N ALA A 100 2.13 11.32 -7.87
CA ALA A 100 3.05 12.04 -8.77
C ALA A 100 2.57 13.47 -9.05
N ASN A 101 1.26 13.67 -9.25
CA ASN A 101 0.68 15.00 -9.47
C ASN A 101 0.82 15.89 -8.23
N ASP A 102 0.58 15.35 -7.04
CA ASP A 102 0.71 16.08 -5.78
C ASP A 102 2.17 16.50 -5.54
N ALA A 103 3.13 15.60 -5.78
CA ALA A 103 4.55 15.91 -5.73
C ALA A 103 4.94 16.99 -6.75
N SER A 104 4.43 16.90 -7.99
CA SER A 104 4.66 17.91 -9.03
C SER A 104 4.09 19.27 -8.64
N ASN A 105 2.87 19.32 -8.12
CA ASN A 105 2.26 20.56 -7.66
C ASN A 105 3.07 21.21 -6.54
N ARG A 106 3.54 20.43 -5.55
CA ARG A 106 4.42 20.96 -4.50
C ARG A 106 5.71 21.53 -5.07
N SER A 107 6.35 20.84 -6.02
CA SER A 107 7.58 21.33 -6.67
C SER A 107 7.39 22.62 -7.46
N ILE A 108 6.18 22.88 -7.99
CA ILE A 108 5.85 24.11 -8.69
C ILE A 108 5.60 25.26 -7.72
N HIS A 109 4.92 24.98 -6.59
CA HIS A 109 4.60 26.02 -5.60
C HIS A 109 5.81 26.50 -4.80
N ASP A 110 6.73 25.61 -4.43
CA ASP A 110 7.98 25.93 -3.74
C ASP A 110 9.08 24.99 -4.22
N ASN A 111 9.69 25.32 -5.32
CA ASN A 111 10.76 24.50 -5.91
C ASN A 111 11.99 24.41 -5.00
N GLN A 112 12.36 25.52 -4.35
CA GLN A 112 13.56 25.54 -3.52
C GLN A 112 13.39 24.69 -2.27
N GLY A 113 12.28 24.85 -1.54
CA GLY A 113 11.95 24.05 -0.37
C GLY A 113 11.80 22.58 -0.74
N TYR A 114 11.08 22.30 -1.84
CA TYR A 114 10.87 20.93 -2.32
C TYR A 114 12.19 20.21 -2.64
N CYS A 115 13.11 20.89 -3.33
CA CYS A 115 14.42 20.31 -3.68
C CYS A 115 15.32 20.14 -2.45
N HIS A 116 15.25 21.05 -1.48
CA HIS A 116 15.96 20.93 -0.22
C HIS A 116 15.49 19.71 0.58
N ASP A 117 14.19 19.56 0.76
CA ASP A 117 13.59 18.45 1.49
C ASP A 117 13.86 17.09 0.81
N ALA A 118 13.76 17.04 -0.52
CA ALA A 118 14.11 15.84 -1.28
C ALA A 118 15.59 15.45 -1.11
N GLY A 119 16.50 16.45 -1.03
CA GLY A 119 17.92 16.23 -0.73
C GLY A 119 18.12 15.54 0.61
N ILE A 120 17.44 16.01 1.66
CA ILE A 120 17.48 15.39 3.00
C ILE A 120 16.97 13.94 2.96
N VAL A 121 15.89 13.70 2.22
CA VAL A 121 15.33 12.34 2.09
C VAL A 121 16.30 11.42 1.34
N PHE A 122 16.96 11.89 0.27
CA PHE A 122 17.99 11.11 -0.42
C PHE A 122 19.19 10.81 0.46
N GLU A 123 19.68 11.78 1.24
CA GLU A 123 20.77 11.57 2.19
C GLU A 123 20.41 10.49 3.19
N ALA A 124 19.22 10.56 3.80
CA ALA A 124 18.74 9.55 4.75
C ALA A 124 18.59 8.15 4.13
N ALA A 125 18.20 8.09 2.85
CA ALA A 125 18.04 6.82 2.15
C ALA A 125 19.37 6.16 1.75
N LEU A 126 20.43 6.94 1.53
CA LEU A 126 21.69 6.51 0.92
C LEU A 126 22.86 6.45 1.90
N ILE A 127 22.61 6.51 3.21
CA ILE A 127 23.64 6.35 4.24
C ILE A 127 24.31 4.97 4.15
N THR A 128 25.55 4.87 4.65
CA THR A 128 26.37 3.65 4.59
C THR A 128 25.68 2.46 5.27
N ASP A 129 25.12 2.67 6.46
CA ASP A 129 24.34 1.69 7.21
C ASP A 129 22.85 1.85 6.88
N LYS A 130 22.51 1.59 5.63
CA LYS A 130 21.19 1.76 5.08
C LYS A 130 20.11 1.02 5.91
N PRO A 131 19.04 1.71 6.38
CA PRO A 131 17.91 1.06 7.03
C PRO A 131 17.14 0.17 6.05
N THR A 132 16.25 -0.69 6.58
CA THR A 132 15.24 -1.34 5.73
C THR A 132 14.30 -0.31 5.14
N LEU A 133 13.66 -0.61 4.00
CA LEU A 133 12.68 0.30 3.41
C LEU A 133 11.58 0.68 4.41
N SER A 134 11.05 -0.30 5.16
CA SER A 134 10.02 -0.05 6.16
C SER A 134 10.49 0.93 7.25
N SER A 135 11.70 0.73 7.78
CA SER A 135 12.27 1.63 8.79
C SER A 135 12.54 3.04 8.22
N PHE A 136 13.02 3.10 6.99
CA PHE A 136 13.26 4.37 6.29
C PHE A 136 11.97 5.16 6.10
N VAL A 137 10.94 4.56 5.49
CA VAL A 137 9.70 5.29 5.17
C VAL A 137 8.90 5.66 6.41
N SER A 138 8.97 4.88 7.49
CA SER A 138 8.30 5.22 8.75
C SER A 138 8.92 6.42 9.47
N GLY A 139 10.17 6.77 9.16
CA GLY A 139 10.85 7.96 9.67
C GLY A 139 10.62 9.22 8.85
N ILE A 140 9.95 9.12 7.71
CA ILE A 140 9.66 10.26 6.81
C ILE A 140 8.19 10.66 6.97
N GLU A 141 7.96 11.95 7.23
CA GLU A 141 6.59 12.47 7.24
C GLU A 141 6.03 12.53 5.81
N VAL A 142 4.93 11.80 5.60
CA VAL A 142 4.23 11.73 4.31
C VAL A 142 2.88 12.39 4.47
N THR A 143 2.63 13.44 3.70
CA THR A 143 1.37 14.20 3.74
C THR A 143 0.24 13.52 2.96
N GLU A 144 0.59 12.63 2.05
CA GLU A 144 -0.36 11.90 1.23
C GLU A 144 -1.03 10.77 2.02
N GLN A 145 -2.35 10.81 2.03
CA GLN A 145 -3.14 9.77 2.69
C GLN A 145 -3.41 8.61 1.73
N GLY A 146 -3.36 7.40 2.28
CA GLY A 146 -3.80 6.21 1.56
C GLY A 146 -5.31 6.23 1.27
N PRO A 147 -5.80 5.28 0.46
CA PRO A 147 -7.22 5.18 0.11
C PRO A 147 -8.10 4.76 1.28
N VAL A 148 -7.49 4.26 2.35
CA VAL A 148 -8.15 3.81 3.60
C VAL A 148 -7.25 4.08 4.79
N GLY A 149 -7.85 4.19 5.98
CA GLY A 149 -7.10 4.27 7.24
C GLY A 149 -6.41 2.94 7.59
N SER A 150 -5.44 3.01 8.52
CA SER A 150 -4.80 1.81 9.08
C SER A 150 -5.80 0.98 9.90
N CYS A 151 -5.61 -0.34 9.92
CA CYS A 151 -6.28 -1.20 10.89
C CYS A 151 -5.71 -0.89 12.28
N GLY A 152 -6.59 -0.61 13.24
CA GLY A 152 -6.20 -0.35 14.62
C GLY A 152 -5.65 -1.59 15.33
#